data_80147fcab9e09a18ff89090135acd09d
#
_entry.id   80147fcab9e09a18ff89090135acd09d
#
_cell.length_a   1.000
_cell.length_b   1.000
_cell.length_c   1.000
_cell.angle_alpha   90.00
_cell.angle_beta   90.00
_cell.angle_gamma   90.00
#
_symmetry.space_group_name_H-M   'P 1'
#
loop_
_entity.id
_entity.type
_entity.pdbx_description
1 polymer ?
#
loop_
_entity_poly.entity_id
_entity_poly.type
_entity_poly.pdbx_seq_one_letter_code
_entity_poly.pdbx_strand_id
1 'polypeptide(L)'
;MKVIILSSGKGTRMMPLTKDTPKPMLEINGEYLLENKINLCRKSGLNEITINVAYKKNVIINYIKTLDIDIHLVDEGDEPLGTAQGIRNIIKTFDDEEFIVINSDIWTDYNLEDLKCLKLEESLAHIVLTSTPDYLDGDFSCDGKNLFVGNSYVFSGIGKYHRELFIKHSEVELGDILRSEKKITFSVYDGKWMDIGTPERLEKARRLEQDPT
;
A
#
# COMPACT_ATOMS: atom_id res chain seq x y z
N MET A 1 -6.00 9.97 -12.63
CA MET A 1 -5.46 8.65 -12.15
C MET A 1 -5.77 8.53 -10.68
N LYS A 2 -6.61 7.61 -10.32
CA LYS A 2 -7.01 7.35 -8.93
C LYS A 2 -5.89 6.65 -8.17
N VAL A 3 -5.77 6.97 -6.88
CA VAL A 3 -4.89 6.26 -5.95
C VAL A 3 -5.72 5.75 -4.77
N ILE A 4 -5.52 4.50 -4.41
CA ILE A 4 -6.12 3.88 -3.24
C ILE A 4 -5.02 3.71 -2.20
N ILE A 5 -5.22 4.24 -0.99
CA ILE A 5 -4.34 3.98 0.16
C ILE A 5 -5.07 3.04 1.11
N LEU A 6 -4.53 1.83 1.29
CA LEU A 6 -5.13 0.82 2.17
C LEU A 6 -4.78 1.09 3.63
N SER A 7 -5.79 1.42 4.45
CA SER A 7 -5.62 1.89 5.82
C SER A 7 -6.57 1.26 6.85
N SER A 8 -7.28 0.18 6.47
CA SER A 8 -8.31 -0.41 7.34
C SER A 8 -7.78 -1.40 8.39
N GLY A 9 -6.54 -1.88 8.27
CA GLY A 9 -5.96 -2.95 9.07
C GLY A 9 -5.86 -2.64 10.57
N LYS A 10 -6.11 -3.65 11.43
CA LYS A 10 -6.04 -3.54 12.90
C LYS A 10 -4.63 -3.30 13.45
N GLY A 11 -3.59 -3.71 12.73
CA GLY A 11 -2.21 -3.60 13.21
C GLY A 11 -1.92 -4.41 14.47
N THR A 12 -2.48 -5.60 14.62
CA THR A 12 -2.39 -6.42 15.85
C THR A 12 -0.97 -6.74 16.28
N ARG A 13 -0.05 -6.93 15.34
CA ARG A 13 1.39 -7.15 15.61
C ARG A 13 2.10 -5.92 16.19
N MET A 14 1.48 -4.75 16.11
CA MET A 14 1.98 -3.48 16.63
C MET A 14 1.54 -3.20 18.07
N MET A 15 0.75 -4.08 18.71
CA MET A 15 0.32 -3.90 20.09
C MET A 15 1.53 -3.79 21.05
N PRO A 16 1.51 -2.91 22.06
CA PRO A 16 0.36 -2.09 22.48
C PRO A 16 0.19 -0.76 21.76
N LEU A 17 1.06 -0.37 20.81
CA LEU A 17 1.05 0.94 20.15
C LEU A 17 -0.26 1.19 19.40
N THR A 18 -0.87 0.13 18.86
CA THR A 18 -2.12 0.23 18.11
C THR A 18 -3.38 0.03 18.95
N LYS A 19 -3.26 0.00 20.29
CA LYS A 19 -4.43 -0.12 21.17
C LYS A 19 -5.42 1.03 21.00
N ASP A 20 -4.91 2.25 20.92
CA ASP A 20 -5.72 3.48 20.83
C ASP A 20 -5.46 4.30 19.57
N THR A 21 -4.38 4.01 18.86
CA THR A 21 -3.96 4.70 17.63
C THR A 21 -3.92 3.69 16.48
N PRO A 22 -4.70 3.88 15.37
CA PRO A 22 -4.62 2.97 14.24
C PRO A 22 -3.23 3.05 13.60
N LYS A 23 -2.72 1.94 13.07
CA LYS A 23 -1.37 1.81 12.54
C LYS A 23 -0.99 2.93 11.54
N PRO A 24 -1.85 3.39 10.62
CA PRO A 24 -1.54 4.48 9.70
C PRO A 24 -1.23 5.82 10.37
N MET A 25 -1.63 5.97 11.64
CA MET A 25 -1.38 7.18 12.45
C MET A 25 -0.20 7.03 13.42
N LEU A 26 0.63 6.01 13.25
CA LEU A 26 1.92 5.94 13.92
C LEU A 26 2.92 6.86 13.21
N GLU A 27 3.81 7.48 14.00
CA GLU A 27 4.74 8.51 13.53
C GLU A 27 6.15 7.98 13.34
N ILE A 28 6.79 8.45 12.28
CA ILE A 28 8.24 8.39 12.09
C ILE A 28 8.74 9.83 12.00
N ASN A 29 9.48 10.26 13.04
CA ASN A 29 10.09 11.59 13.14
C ASN A 29 9.13 12.77 12.88
N GLY A 30 7.90 12.66 13.39
CA GLY A 30 6.89 13.72 13.31
C GLY A 30 6.00 13.67 12.07
N GLU A 31 6.17 12.70 11.18
CA GLU A 31 5.27 12.45 10.05
C GLU A 31 4.49 11.14 10.27
N TYR A 32 3.16 11.15 10.13
CA TYR A 32 2.35 9.94 10.17
C TYR A 32 2.62 9.03 8.96
N LEU A 33 2.53 7.72 9.14
CA LEU A 33 2.64 6.76 8.01
C LEU A 33 1.65 7.10 6.88
N LEU A 34 0.42 7.45 7.24
CA LEU A 34 -0.60 7.87 6.28
C LEU A 34 -0.24 9.17 5.58
N GLU A 35 0.25 10.15 6.33
CA GLU A 35 0.68 11.44 5.79
C GLU A 35 1.80 11.29 4.77
N ASN A 36 2.79 10.44 5.06
CA ASN A 36 3.84 10.10 4.11
C ASN A 36 3.26 9.58 2.78
N LYS A 37 2.24 8.70 2.81
CA LYS A 37 1.61 8.20 1.57
C LYS A 37 0.86 9.30 0.82
N ILE A 38 0.13 10.15 1.53
CA ILE A 38 -0.55 11.30 0.95
C ILE A 38 0.48 12.24 0.28
N ASN A 39 1.60 12.50 0.94
CA ASN A 39 2.67 13.34 0.42
C ASN A 39 3.35 12.73 -0.81
N LEU A 40 3.58 11.41 -0.84
CA LEU A 40 4.08 10.70 -2.04
C LEU A 40 3.13 10.87 -3.23
N CYS A 41 1.82 10.70 -3.02
CA CYS A 41 0.81 10.92 -4.06
C CYS A 41 0.87 12.36 -4.61
N ARG A 42 0.88 13.36 -3.71
CA ARG A 42 0.90 14.77 -4.11
C ARG A 42 2.17 15.17 -4.86
N LYS A 43 3.33 14.72 -4.40
CA LYS A 43 4.62 14.97 -5.07
C LYS A 43 4.63 14.44 -6.52
N SER A 44 3.89 13.35 -6.77
CA SER A 44 3.76 12.74 -8.11
C SER A 44 2.56 13.32 -8.90
N GLY A 45 1.90 14.37 -8.41
CA GLY A 45 0.73 14.99 -9.05
C GLY A 45 -0.49 14.05 -9.11
N LEU A 46 -0.62 13.14 -8.14
CA LEU A 46 -1.73 12.20 -7.97
C LEU A 46 -2.66 12.74 -6.86
N ASN A 47 -3.66 13.54 -7.23
CA ASN A 47 -4.50 14.25 -6.27
C ASN A 47 -5.87 13.58 -6.02
N GLU A 48 -6.22 12.55 -6.80
CA GLU A 48 -7.48 11.81 -6.64
C GLU A 48 -7.27 10.62 -5.71
N ILE A 49 -7.25 10.88 -4.40
CA ILE A 49 -6.91 9.91 -3.35
C ILE A 49 -8.17 9.36 -2.71
N THR A 50 -8.25 8.03 -2.61
CA THR A 50 -9.26 7.31 -1.84
C THR A 50 -8.59 6.50 -0.74
N ILE A 51 -9.12 6.55 0.48
CA ILE A 51 -8.61 5.83 1.64
C ILE A 51 -9.73 4.99 2.25
N ASN A 52 -9.49 3.68 2.42
CA ASN A 52 -10.41 2.85 3.20
C ASN A 52 -10.08 2.91 4.69
N VAL A 53 -11.10 2.92 5.51
CA VAL A 53 -11.00 2.99 6.96
C VAL A 53 -11.90 1.96 7.63
N ALA A 54 -11.43 1.37 8.74
CA ALA A 54 -12.21 0.48 9.59
C ALA A 54 -11.80 0.65 11.06
N TYR A 55 -10.80 -0.09 11.50
CA TYR A 55 -10.32 -0.05 12.89
C TYR A 55 -9.90 1.36 13.30
N LYS A 56 -10.49 1.85 14.42
CA LYS A 56 -10.22 3.20 14.95
C LYS A 56 -10.40 4.32 13.90
N LYS A 57 -11.30 4.12 12.93
CA LYS A 57 -11.54 5.00 11.79
C LYS A 57 -11.67 6.48 12.15
N ASN A 58 -12.29 6.81 13.29
CA ASN A 58 -12.50 8.20 13.70
C ASN A 58 -11.18 8.98 13.89
N VAL A 59 -10.08 8.30 14.25
CA VAL A 59 -8.77 8.95 14.39
C VAL A 59 -8.28 9.39 13.00
N ILE A 60 -8.38 8.51 12.00
CA ILE A 60 -8.00 8.81 10.61
C ILE A 60 -8.92 9.88 10.03
N ILE A 61 -10.25 9.73 10.19
CA ILE A 61 -11.24 10.68 9.68
C ILE A 61 -11.00 12.10 10.24
N ASN A 62 -10.75 12.20 11.54
CA ASN A 62 -10.49 13.50 12.17
C ASN A 62 -9.19 14.13 11.68
N TYR A 63 -8.14 13.33 11.49
CA TYR A 63 -6.89 13.81 10.89
C TYR A 63 -7.10 14.31 9.45
N ILE A 64 -7.75 13.52 8.59
CA ILE A 64 -8.00 13.91 7.19
C ILE A 64 -8.77 15.25 7.11
N LYS A 65 -9.73 15.49 8.02
CA LYS A 65 -10.47 16.77 8.07
C LYS A 65 -9.60 17.98 8.40
N THR A 66 -8.42 17.79 8.96
CA THR A 66 -7.46 18.90 9.22
C THR A 66 -6.62 19.26 8.00
N LEU A 67 -6.62 18.39 7.00
CA LEU A 67 -5.87 18.59 5.76
C LEU A 67 -6.69 19.43 4.77
N ASP A 68 -6.05 20.38 4.11
CA ASP A 68 -6.66 21.13 2.98
C ASP A 68 -6.50 20.34 1.68
N ILE A 69 -7.12 19.15 1.65
CA ILE A 69 -7.05 18.21 0.53
C ILE A 69 -8.39 17.47 0.44
N ASP A 70 -8.90 17.32 -0.79
CA ASP A 70 -10.06 16.48 -1.05
C ASP A 70 -9.65 15.00 -1.11
N ILE A 71 -9.99 14.24 -0.07
CA ILE A 71 -9.73 12.81 0.04
C ILE A 71 -11.06 12.07 0.20
N HIS A 72 -11.31 11.13 -0.71
CA HIS A 72 -12.49 10.27 -0.61
C HIS A 72 -12.25 9.17 0.43
N LEU A 73 -13.15 9.09 1.43
CA LEU A 73 -13.09 8.06 2.47
C LEU A 73 -14.13 6.96 2.23
N VAL A 74 -13.70 5.71 2.27
CA VAL A 74 -14.57 4.53 2.20
C VAL A 74 -14.56 3.81 3.53
N ASP A 75 -15.68 3.85 4.24
CA ASP A 75 -15.88 3.21 5.56
C ASP A 75 -16.24 1.74 5.37
N GLU A 76 -15.40 0.83 5.84
CA GLU A 76 -15.60 -0.63 5.80
C GLU A 76 -16.34 -1.16 7.04
N GLY A 77 -16.80 -0.30 7.94
CA GLY A 77 -17.37 -0.67 9.23
C GLY A 77 -16.32 -0.69 10.34
N ASP A 78 -16.42 -1.63 11.27
CA ASP A 78 -15.52 -1.73 12.43
C ASP A 78 -14.43 -2.81 12.22
N GLU A 79 -14.62 -3.68 11.25
CA GLU A 79 -13.71 -4.79 10.92
C GLU A 79 -13.19 -4.65 9.51
N PRO A 80 -11.85 -4.83 9.30
CA PRO A 80 -11.27 -4.82 7.96
C PRO A 80 -11.79 -6.00 7.14
N LEU A 81 -12.07 -5.74 5.87
CA LEU A 81 -12.64 -6.73 4.94
C LEU A 81 -11.56 -7.59 4.24
N GLY A 82 -10.28 -7.28 4.42
CA GLY A 82 -9.17 -7.80 3.64
C GLY A 82 -8.82 -6.90 2.45
N THR A 83 -7.58 -7.01 1.97
CA THR A 83 -7.01 -6.04 1.03
C THR A 83 -7.72 -6.02 -0.33
N ALA A 84 -7.94 -7.18 -0.94
CA ALA A 84 -8.64 -7.26 -2.23
C ALA A 84 -10.13 -6.92 -2.11
N GLN A 85 -10.77 -7.32 -1.02
CA GLN A 85 -12.19 -7.01 -0.81
C GLN A 85 -12.39 -5.50 -0.55
N GLY A 86 -11.49 -4.86 0.19
CA GLY A 86 -11.48 -3.40 0.37
C GLY A 86 -11.35 -2.68 -0.97
N ILE A 87 -10.42 -3.11 -1.82
CA ILE A 87 -10.25 -2.55 -3.18
C ILE A 87 -11.54 -2.73 -4.01
N ARG A 88 -12.17 -3.92 -3.98
CA ARG A 88 -13.46 -4.15 -4.70
C ARG A 88 -14.55 -3.18 -4.26
N ASN A 89 -14.61 -2.83 -3.00
CA ASN A 89 -15.60 -1.86 -2.52
C ASN A 89 -15.28 -0.44 -3.00
N ILE A 90 -14.01 -0.08 -3.01
CA ILE A 90 -13.55 1.24 -3.45
C ILE A 90 -13.80 1.44 -4.95
N ILE A 91 -13.45 0.47 -5.80
CA ILE A 91 -13.58 0.61 -7.27
C ILE A 91 -15.04 0.71 -7.76
N LYS A 92 -16.02 0.43 -6.89
CA LYS A 92 -17.44 0.69 -7.17
C LYS A 92 -17.78 2.19 -7.11
N THR A 93 -16.93 3.02 -6.54
CA THR A 93 -17.15 4.46 -6.34
C THR A 93 -16.61 5.32 -7.47
N PHE A 94 -15.93 4.73 -8.46
CA PHE A 94 -15.40 5.41 -9.64
C PHE A 94 -15.36 4.48 -10.86
N ASP A 95 -15.19 5.06 -12.05
CA ASP A 95 -15.25 4.33 -13.34
C ASP A 95 -13.87 4.12 -13.98
N ASP A 96 -12.78 4.61 -13.38
CA ASP A 96 -11.42 4.43 -13.93
C ASP A 96 -11.08 2.95 -14.09
N GLU A 97 -10.56 2.59 -15.27
CA GLU A 97 -10.12 1.22 -15.56
C GLU A 97 -8.81 0.86 -14.84
N GLU A 98 -7.91 1.85 -14.72
CA GLU A 98 -6.60 1.68 -14.08
C GLU A 98 -6.45 2.63 -12.89
N PHE A 99 -5.84 2.12 -11.82
CA PHE A 99 -5.57 2.88 -10.60
C PHE A 99 -4.32 2.35 -9.88
N ILE A 100 -3.76 3.17 -9.00
CA ILE A 100 -2.62 2.80 -8.15
C ILE A 100 -3.15 2.40 -6.77
N VAL A 101 -2.54 1.37 -6.17
CA VAL A 101 -2.79 0.99 -4.77
C VAL A 101 -1.49 1.07 -3.99
N ILE A 102 -1.56 1.63 -2.78
CA ILE A 102 -0.45 1.76 -1.84
C ILE A 102 -0.90 1.30 -0.45
N ASN A 103 -0.10 0.47 0.18
CA ASN A 103 -0.29 0.12 1.58
C ASN A 103 0.15 1.30 2.48
N SER A 104 -0.66 1.67 3.47
CA SER A 104 -0.32 2.75 4.40
C SER A 104 0.78 2.38 5.40
N ASP A 105 1.09 1.10 5.56
CA ASP A 105 2.01 0.57 6.57
C ASP A 105 3.44 0.34 6.08
N ILE A 106 3.79 0.88 4.95
CA ILE A 106 5.16 0.91 4.42
C ILE A 106 5.79 2.29 4.64
N TRP A 107 7.10 2.33 4.80
CA TRP A 107 7.90 3.55 4.78
C TRP A 107 8.81 3.52 3.57
N THR A 108 8.69 4.50 2.67
CA THR A 108 9.40 4.49 1.39
C THR A 108 9.50 5.89 0.79
N ASP A 109 10.50 6.10 -0.04
CA ASP A 109 10.68 7.28 -0.89
C ASP A 109 10.41 6.98 -2.39
N TYR A 110 9.68 5.88 -2.68
CA TYR A 110 9.34 5.47 -4.05
C TYR A 110 8.63 6.59 -4.83
N ASN A 111 9.10 6.87 -6.05
CA ASN A 111 8.45 7.84 -6.93
C ASN A 111 7.28 7.22 -7.68
N LEU A 112 6.05 7.63 -7.35
CA LEU A 112 4.83 7.12 -7.98
C LEU A 112 4.64 7.59 -9.43
N GLU A 113 5.43 8.56 -9.90
CA GLU A 113 5.35 9.04 -11.28
C GLU A 113 5.69 7.94 -12.29
N ASP A 114 6.58 7.02 -11.92
CA ASP A 114 6.92 5.86 -12.74
C ASP A 114 5.69 4.97 -13.00
N LEU A 115 4.89 4.68 -11.98
CA LEU A 115 3.64 3.93 -12.12
C LEU A 115 2.55 4.73 -12.84
N LYS A 116 2.47 6.04 -12.62
CA LYS A 116 1.52 6.92 -13.29
C LYS A 116 1.70 6.87 -14.81
N CYS A 117 2.94 6.90 -15.28
CA CYS A 117 3.29 6.90 -16.70
C CYS A 117 3.27 5.50 -17.34
N LEU A 118 3.41 4.44 -16.54
CA LEU A 118 3.42 3.07 -17.00
C LEU A 118 2.08 2.68 -17.64
N LYS A 119 2.11 1.97 -18.77
CA LYS A 119 0.95 1.37 -19.42
C LYS A 119 0.89 -0.11 -19.07
N LEU A 120 -0.25 -0.58 -18.61
CA LEU A 120 -0.44 -2.01 -18.30
C LEU A 120 -0.52 -2.89 -19.54
N GLU A 121 -0.90 -2.32 -20.70
CA GLU A 121 -1.10 -3.03 -21.96
C GLU A 121 -2.06 -4.23 -21.79
N GLU A 122 -1.58 -5.47 -21.95
CA GLU A 122 -2.36 -6.69 -21.74
C GLU A 122 -2.28 -7.23 -20.30
N SER A 123 -1.49 -6.59 -19.45
CA SER A 123 -1.33 -7.01 -18.05
C SER A 123 -2.47 -6.48 -17.18
N LEU A 124 -2.85 -7.25 -16.17
CA LEU A 124 -3.89 -6.86 -15.21
C LEU A 124 -3.30 -6.13 -14.00
N ALA A 125 -1.98 -6.23 -13.80
CA ALA A 125 -1.27 -5.50 -12.77
C ALA A 125 0.20 -5.28 -13.13
N HIS A 126 0.76 -4.21 -12.58
CA HIS A 126 2.19 -4.01 -12.42
C HIS A 126 2.49 -3.79 -10.95
N ILE A 127 3.36 -4.62 -10.37
CA ILE A 127 3.72 -4.56 -8.96
C ILE A 127 5.17 -4.13 -8.77
N VAL A 128 5.40 -3.36 -7.72
CA VAL A 128 6.75 -2.99 -7.31
C VAL A 128 7.25 -4.00 -6.28
N LEU A 129 8.39 -4.59 -6.56
CA LEU A 129 9.08 -5.52 -5.69
C LEU A 129 10.26 -4.84 -5.03
N THR A 130 10.69 -5.34 -3.88
CA THR A 130 11.96 -4.99 -3.25
C THR A 130 12.68 -6.26 -2.81
N SER A 131 14.00 -6.23 -2.67
CA SER A 131 14.77 -7.35 -2.15
C SER A 131 14.25 -7.79 -0.79
N THR A 132 14.16 -9.11 -0.58
CA THR A 132 13.65 -9.65 0.68
C THR A 132 14.60 -9.28 1.82
N PRO A 133 14.17 -8.47 2.81
CA PRO A 133 14.99 -8.20 3.98
C PRO A 133 15.04 -9.41 4.92
N ASP A 134 16.09 -9.54 5.71
CA ASP A 134 16.34 -10.69 6.62
C ASP A 134 15.20 -11.01 7.60
N TYR A 135 14.29 -10.07 7.84
CA TYR A 135 13.18 -10.20 8.78
C TYR A 135 11.84 -10.56 8.12
N LEU A 136 11.82 -10.80 6.81
CA LEU A 136 10.62 -11.22 6.06
C LEU A 136 10.92 -12.50 5.27
N ASP A 137 9.88 -13.28 5.07
CA ASP A 137 9.85 -14.30 4.03
C ASP A 137 9.54 -13.63 2.70
N GLY A 138 10.16 -14.10 1.60
CA GLY A 138 9.88 -13.58 0.27
C GLY A 138 8.50 -13.99 -0.23
N ASP A 139 8.00 -13.22 -1.19
CA ASP A 139 6.74 -13.51 -1.88
C ASP A 139 7.00 -14.05 -3.29
N PHE A 140 8.05 -13.55 -3.95
CA PHE A 140 8.31 -13.77 -5.36
C PHE A 140 9.79 -13.99 -5.66
N SER A 141 10.03 -14.65 -6.80
CA SER A 141 11.30 -14.67 -7.50
C SER A 141 11.06 -14.40 -8.99
N CYS A 142 12.09 -14.01 -9.73
CA CYS A 142 11.98 -13.76 -11.16
C CYS A 142 13.18 -14.32 -11.93
N ASP A 143 12.98 -14.64 -13.21
CA ASP A 143 14.04 -15.04 -14.15
C ASP A 143 14.38 -13.95 -15.18
N GLY A 144 14.10 -12.69 -14.82
CA GLY A 144 14.30 -11.51 -15.65
C GLY A 144 13.03 -11.04 -16.36
N LYS A 145 12.14 -11.94 -16.76
CA LYS A 145 10.86 -11.60 -17.44
C LYS A 145 9.65 -12.15 -16.72
N ASN A 146 9.74 -13.35 -16.17
CA ASN A 146 8.62 -14.04 -15.56
C ASN A 146 8.71 -13.90 -14.05
N LEU A 147 7.58 -13.60 -13.44
CA LEU A 147 7.37 -13.58 -12.00
C LEU A 147 6.78 -14.92 -11.56
N PHE A 148 7.28 -15.48 -10.48
CA PHE A 148 6.76 -16.69 -9.87
C PHE A 148 6.88 -16.63 -8.34
N VAL A 149 6.12 -17.45 -7.64
CA VAL A 149 6.19 -17.54 -6.18
C VAL A 149 7.60 -18.00 -5.76
N GLY A 150 8.21 -17.27 -4.84
CA GLY A 150 9.59 -17.52 -4.42
C GLY A 150 9.96 -16.64 -3.21
N ASN A 151 11.25 -16.52 -2.93
CA ASN A 151 11.73 -15.85 -1.71
C ASN A 151 12.79 -14.76 -1.95
N SER A 152 13.06 -14.41 -3.20
CA SER A 152 14.08 -13.39 -3.52
C SER A 152 13.59 -11.96 -3.33
N TYR A 153 12.29 -11.75 -3.49
CA TYR A 153 11.66 -10.43 -3.43
C TYR A 153 10.37 -10.48 -2.61
N VAL A 154 10.04 -9.35 -1.97
CA VAL A 154 8.74 -9.12 -1.35
C VAL A 154 7.95 -8.13 -2.19
N PHE A 155 6.63 -8.26 -2.18
CA PHE A 155 5.74 -7.23 -2.71
C PHE A 155 5.83 -5.99 -1.81
N SER A 156 6.22 -4.88 -2.38
CA SER A 156 6.46 -3.63 -1.64
C SER A 156 5.19 -3.00 -1.05
N GLY A 157 4.01 -3.49 -1.40
CA GLY A 157 2.74 -2.84 -1.08
C GLY A 157 2.39 -1.70 -2.03
N ILE A 158 3.05 -1.60 -3.20
CA ILE A 158 2.82 -0.58 -4.22
C ILE A 158 2.58 -1.27 -5.57
N GLY A 159 1.53 -0.86 -6.28
CA GLY A 159 1.28 -1.37 -7.63
C GLY A 159 0.24 -0.58 -8.39
N LYS A 160 0.21 -0.77 -9.70
CA LYS A 160 -0.82 -0.29 -10.61
C LYS A 160 -1.66 -1.46 -11.08
N TYR A 161 -2.96 -1.29 -11.11
CA TYR A 161 -3.92 -2.37 -11.32
C TYR A 161 -4.98 -1.97 -12.34
N HIS A 162 -5.40 -2.93 -13.14
CA HIS A 162 -6.60 -2.86 -13.95
C HIS A 162 -7.79 -3.42 -13.14
N ARG A 163 -8.95 -2.78 -13.18
CA ARG A 163 -10.13 -3.19 -12.39
C ARG A 163 -10.60 -4.61 -12.69
N GLU A 164 -10.36 -5.11 -13.91
CA GLU A 164 -10.69 -6.47 -14.30
C GLU A 164 -10.04 -7.53 -13.39
N LEU A 165 -8.85 -7.27 -12.85
CA LEU A 165 -8.20 -8.15 -11.90
C LEU A 165 -9.12 -8.48 -10.73
N PHE A 166 -9.79 -7.48 -10.17
CA PHE A 166 -10.67 -7.62 -9.01
C PHE A 166 -12.07 -8.14 -9.34
N ILE A 167 -12.48 -8.08 -10.61
CA ILE A 167 -13.72 -8.69 -11.11
C ILE A 167 -13.52 -10.18 -11.35
N LYS A 168 -12.36 -10.55 -11.91
CA LYS A 168 -12.00 -11.92 -12.26
C LYS A 168 -11.71 -12.80 -11.04
N HIS A 169 -11.17 -12.23 -9.98
CA HIS A 169 -10.73 -12.91 -8.78
C HIS A 169 -11.68 -12.67 -7.60
N SER A 170 -11.87 -13.69 -6.72
CA SER A 170 -12.73 -13.61 -5.55
C SER A 170 -11.98 -13.69 -4.22
N GLU A 171 -10.68 -13.87 -4.23
CA GLU A 171 -9.82 -13.93 -3.05
C GLU A 171 -9.95 -12.66 -2.21
N VAL A 172 -9.89 -12.81 -0.91
CA VAL A 172 -10.06 -11.71 0.05
C VAL A 172 -8.79 -10.86 0.16
N GLU A 173 -7.64 -11.50 0.02
CA GLU A 173 -6.34 -10.85 0.13
C GLU A 173 -5.70 -10.62 -1.25
N LEU A 174 -5.13 -9.43 -1.44
CA LEU A 174 -4.45 -9.06 -2.69
C LEU A 174 -3.26 -9.98 -2.98
N GLY A 175 -2.51 -10.36 -1.94
CA GLY A 175 -1.36 -11.26 -2.09
C GLY A 175 -1.72 -12.60 -2.72
N ASP A 176 -2.91 -13.15 -2.43
CA ASP A 176 -3.37 -14.43 -2.99
C ASP A 176 -3.70 -14.27 -4.49
N ILE A 177 -4.33 -13.16 -4.87
CA ILE A 177 -4.56 -12.82 -6.28
C ILE A 177 -3.21 -12.71 -7.02
N LEU A 178 -2.25 -11.98 -6.45
CA LEU A 178 -0.96 -11.75 -7.09
C LEU A 178 -0.15 -13.03 -7.27
N ARG A 179 -0.30 -14.02 -6.38
CA ARG A 179 0.37 -15.33 -6.49
C ARG A 179 -0.27 -16.25 -7.55
N SER A 180 -1.54 -16.04 -7.86
CA SER A 180 -2.31 -16.89 -8.80
C SER A 180 -2.42 -16.31 -10.21
N GLU A 181 -2.42 -14.98 -10.36
CA GLU A 181 -2.58 -14.31 -11.66
C GLU A 181 -1.26 -14.35 -12.48
N LYS A 182 -1.39 -14.65 -13.79
CA LYS A 182 -0.25 -14.74 -14.71
C LYS A 182 0.00 -13.47 -15.52
N LYS A 183 -1.00 -12.61 -15.63
CA LYS A 183 -0.90 -11.33 -16.37
C LYS A 183 -0.40 -10.20 -15.44
N ILE A 184 0.74 -10.41 -14.81
CA ILE A 184 1.38 -9.44 -13.93
C ILE A 184 2.76 -9.12 -14.45
N THR A 185 3.05 -7.84 -14.57
CA THR A 185 4.40 -7.31 -14.77
C THR A 185 4.94 -6.74 -13.45
N PHE A 186 6.24 -6.51 -13.39
CA PHE A 186 6.88 -6.03 -12.17
C PHE A 186 8.09 -5.14 -12.46
N SER A 187 8.44 -4.35 -11.48
CA SER A 187 9.74 -3.66 -11.38
C SER A 187 10.37 -3.93 -10.03
N VAL A 188 11.69 -3.89 -9.95
CA VAL A 188 12.44 -4.02 -8.69
C VAL A 188 12.88 -2.62 -8.27
N TYR A 189 12.60 -2.28 -7.02
CA TYR A 189 12.97 -1.02 -6.40
C TYR A 189 14.05 -1.24 -5.34
N ASP A 190 15.18 -0.58 -5.50
CA ASP A 190 16.36 -0.72 -4.62
C ASP A 190 16.56 0.49 -3.69
N GLY A 191 15.59 1.43 -3.64
CA GLY A 191 15.63 2.60 -2.77
C GLY A 191 15.15 2.31 -1.33
N LYS A 192 14.84 3.35 -0.58
CA LYS A 192 14.37 3.21 0.81
C LYS A 192 12.99 2.56 0.86
N TRP A 193 12.94 1.41 1.50
CA TRP A 193 11.69 0.70 1.75
C TRP A 193 11.76 -0.08 3.06
N MET A 194 10.69 -0.01 3.84
CA MET A 194 10.50 -0.81 5.05
C MET A 194 9.02 -1.06 5.31
N ASP A 195 8.65 -2.30 5.57
CA ASP A 195 7.35 -2.66 6.13
C ASP A 195 7.37 -2.34 7.64
N ILE A 196 6.42 -1.53 8.09
CA ILE A 196 6.28 -1.14 9.50
C ILE A 196 5.30 -2.12 10.18
N GLY A 197 5.69 -3.38 10.24
CA GLY A 197 4.83 -4.47 10.73
C GLY A 197 4.95 -4.77 12.22
N THR A 198 6.01 -4.29 12.89
CA THR A 198 6.26 -4.50 14.33
C THR A 198 6.81 -3.24 14.99
N PRO A 199 6.72 -3.12 16.35
CA PRO A 199 7.32 -1.99 17.08
C PRO A 199 8.83 -1.83 16.82
N GLU A 200 9.56 -2.95 16.70
CA GLU A 200 11.00 -2.92 16.44
C GLU A 200 11.32 -2.32 15.08
N ARG A 201 10.50 -2.61 14.05
CA ARG A 201 10.66 -2.01 12.71
C ARG A 201 10.32 -0.53 12.72
N LEU A 202 9.32 -0.11 13.47
CA LEU A 202 9.00 1.32 13.64
C LEU A 202 10.20 2.05 14.26
N GLU A 203 10.80 1.52 15.32
CA GLU A 203 11.98 2.12 15.94
C GLU A 203 13.21 2.12 15.01
N LYS A 204 13.38 1.06 14.21
CA LYS A 204 14.44 1.01 13.20
C LYS A 204 14.23 2.11 12.14
N ALA A 205 13.00 2.28 11.64
CA ALA A 205 12.69 3.34 10.67
C ALA A 205 12.97 4.74 11.24
N ARG A 206 12.58 5.00 12.49
CA ARG A 206 12.87 6.27 13.19
C ARG A 206 14.36 6.58 13.24
N ARG A 207 15.21 5.59 13.52
CA ARG A 207 16.66 5.77 13.59
C ARG A 207 17.29 6.05 12.22
N LEU A 208 16.84 5.33 11.18
CA LEU A 208 17.36 5.51 9.81
C LEU A 208 17.07 6.89 9.23
N GLU A 209 15.97 7.54 9.66
CA GLU A 209 15.66 8.90 9.22
C GLU A 209 16.38 9.99 10.06
N GLN A 210 16.94 9.63 11.23
CA GLN A 210 17.74 10.56 12.05
C GLN A 210 19.20 10.62 11.63
N ASP A 211 19.74 9.54 11.03
CA ASP A 211 21.11 9.42 10.52
C ASP A 211 21.08 9.06 9.02
N PRO A 212 20.73 10.00 8.12
CA PRO A 212 20.83 9.76 6.69
C PRO A 212 22.33 9.73 6.29
N THR A 213 22.94 8.53 6.27
CA THR A 213 24.29 8.29 5.72
C THR A 213 24.31 8.41 4.22
#